data_18fd0a8ebecf87ab985b9fce5eb8027f
#
_entry.id   18fd0a8ebecf87ab985b9fce5eb8027f
#
_cell.length_a   1.000
_cell.length_b   1.000
_cell.length_c   1.000
_cell.angle_alpha   90.00
_cell.angle_beta   90.00
_cell.angle_gamma   90.00
#
_symmetry.space_group_name_H-M   'P 1'
#
loop_
_entity.id
_entity.type
_entity.pdbx_description
1 polymer ?
#
loop_
_entity_poly.entity_id
_entity_poly.type
_entity_poly.pdbx_seq_one_letter_code
_entity_poly.pdbx_strand_id
1 'polypeptide(L)'
;PRGGARDATERRRARDDGDGDARGDARGDEDVLTEAAIEARRASYEREMRERTKKYLVGARVSSKGVADKKTKATLRENQNLAEEAARAAATHEKWLLADEVGCLEAEEGERTYQYQQRDIAKNVDANAANKAFDLDVPGTGRYYVDYSHNGRELLLASSVGALSMMEWQRHHMISETDARETVRDVTFLHNEQFYAAAQDRYTYIYDKRGLEVHCLDDHMHVNKLTFLPKHFLLCSVGTQGILRWQDTTYGKIVAQYRTKLGESNAMTHSNYNAVVHCGHKNGTVTLWSPNQGTPLVKMLCHRGQVKGVTVDNSGKYMVTSGADGQVKVWDLRTYKPVHAYYSAQPSDHIQISQRGLLAVGWGSTVQIWKDALQTKQNSPYMKHQFSHGQKINSMKFCPYDDILGVGHSRGFTSLLVPGAGEPNFDTYVANPFETKGQRRENEVARLLDKLPSETIQLDPDSIGKVRAVPKEVQIERRKQAVDAELSARKQQREKNEEKTKMKGKNKTSKRYRKKQLNVIDDKKLAKMEAKRMREEAITEKRGHVAAPGESAGAASTAPVAPENVSKALRRFYK
;
A
#
# COMPACT_ATOMS: atom_id res chain seq x y z
N PRO A 1 43.17 19.74 -31.84
CA PRO A 1 43.18 20.10 -33.23
C PRO A 1 42.13 19.25 -33.95
N ARG A 2 41.06 19.85 -34.26
CA ARG A 2 40.70 20.37 -35.58
C ARG A 2 40.67 19.30 -36.69
N GLY A 3 39.50 19.21 -37.31
CA GLY A 3 39.20 18.94 -38.68
C GLY A 3 38.27 17.74 -38.83
N GLY A 4 37.09 17.74 -39.35
CA GLY A 4 36.48 18.59 -40.37
C GLY A 4 36.21 17.74 -41.60
N ALA A 5 35.05 17.90 -42.15
CA ALA A 5 34.54 17.48 -43.46
C ALA A 5 33.54 16.32 -43.44
N ARG A 6 32.23 16.51 -43.66
CA ARG A 6 31.43 17.04 -44.79
C ARG A 6 31.54 16.19 -46.07
N ASP A 7 30.32 15.76 -46.47
CA ASP A 7 29.81 15.59 -47.84
C ASP A 7 30.38 14.48 -48.73
N ALA A 8 29.46 13.60 -49.07
CA ALA A 8 29.31 13.19 -50.46
C ALA A 8 27.91 12.61 -50.72
N THR A 9 27.07 13.53 -51.16
CA THR A 9 25.88 13.33 -51.95
C THR A 9 26.15 12.71 -53.32
N GLU A 10 25.11 11.98 -53.77
CA GLU A 10 24.65 11.91 -55.15
C GLU A 10 25.48 11.21 -56.22
N ARG A 11 24.70 10.48 -56.97
CA ARG A 11 24.79 10.08 -58.37
C ARG A 11 25.23 8.64 -58.64
N ARG A 12 24.23 7.87 -59.06
CA ARG A 12 24.25 7.31 -60.42
C ARG A 12 22.89 6.77 -60.79
N ARG A 13 22.23 7.50 -61.68
CA ARG A 13 21.29 6.98 -62.67
C ARG A 13 22.09 6.45 -63.84
N ALA A 14 21.71 5.30 -64.39
CA ALA A 14 21.54 5.06 -65.80
C ALA A 14 21.31 3.57 -66.03
N ARG A 15 20.10 3.28 -66.52
CA ARG A 15 19.83 2.55 -67.78
C ARG A 15 20.55 1.22 -67.95
N ASP A 16 19.76 0.15 -67.99
CA ASP A 16 19.74 -0.65 -69.22
C ASP A 16 18.42 -1.43 -69.32
N ASP A 17 17.86 -1.36 -70.51
CA ASP A 17 16.68 -2.11 -70.99
C ASP A 17 17.13 -3.51 -71.40
N GLY A 18 16.26 -4.52 -71.28
CA GLY A 18 16.46 -5.76 -72.03
C GLY A 18 15.84 -7.02 -71.43
N ASP A 19 14.67 -7.35 -71.96
CA ASP A 19 14.11 -8.67 -72.27
C ASP A 19 14.16 -9.87 -71.30
N GLY A 20 12.98 -10.31 -70.97
CA GLY A 20 12.46 -11.66 -71.16
C GLY A 20 12.99 -12.80 -70.28
N ASP A 21 12.21 -13.27 -69.30
CA ASP A 21 11.70 -14.62 -69.33
C ASP A 21 10.75 -14.90 -68.16
N ALA A 22 9.61 -15.43 -68.50
CA ALA A 22 8.59 -15.90 -67.60
C ALA A 22 9.06 -17.16 -66.84
N ARG A 23 9.27 -17.05 -65.53
CA ARG A 23 9.20 -18.17 -64.59
C ARG A 23 8.46 -17.72 -63.37
N GLY A 24 7.27 -18.32 -63.21
CA GLY A 24 6.42 -18.11 -62.01
C GLY A 24 7.12 -18.51 -60.74
N ASP A 25 7.38 -17.54 -59.92
CA ASP A 25 7.63 -17.70 -58.50
C ASP A 25 6.44 -17.10 -57.77
N ALA A 26 5.64 -17.98 -57.16
CA ALA A 26 4.65 -17.61 -56.18
C ALA A 26 5.36 -16.98 -54.97
N ARG A 27 5.62 -15.69 -55.06
CA ARG A 27 5.94 -14.88 -53.89
C ARG A 27 4.63 -14.55 -53.20
N GLY A 28 4.48 -15.09 -51.99
CA GLY A 28 3.37 -14.83 -51.10
C GLY A 28 3.02 -13.35 -51.03
N ASP A 29 1.75 -13.06 -51.08
CA ASP A 29 1.15 -11.78 -50.81
C ASP A 29 1.73 -11.24 -49.49
N GLU A 30 2.72 -10.37 -49.56
CA GLU A 30 3.04 -9.47 -48.45
C GLU A 30 1.78 -8.61 -48.29
N ASP A 31 0.97 -8.96 -47.29
CA ASP A 31 -0.17 -8.18 -46.83
C ASP A 31 0.27 -6.73 -46.64
N VAL A 32 0.03 -5.91 -47.64
CA VAL A 32 0.09 -4.46 -47.51
C VAL A 32 -0.98 -4.09 -46.49
N LEU A 33 -0.59 -3.99 -45.22
CA LEU A 33 -1.47 -3.62 -44.14
C LEU A 33 -2.17 -2.31 -44.52
N THR A 34 -3.45 -2.35 -44.81
CA THR A 34 -4.24 -1.15 -45.06
C THR A 34 -4.12 -0.18 -43.88
N GLU A 35 -4.13 1.13 -44.12
CA GLU A 35 -4.06 2.15 -43.05
C GLU A 35 -5.04 1.86 -41.91
N ALA A 36 -6.23 1.40 -42.25
CA ALA A 36 -7.26 0.97 -41.28
C ALA A 36 -6.82 -0.21 -40.40
N ALA A 37 -6.07 -1.17 -40.94
CA ALA A 37 -5.53 -2.29 -40.16
C ALA A 37 -4.39 -1.85 -39.24
N ILE A 38 -3.58 -0.87 -39.66
CA ILE A 38 -2.52 -0.26 -38.85
C ILE A 38 -3.15 0.54 -37.70
N GLU A 39 -4.18 1.32 -37.95
CA GLU A 39 -4.93 2.06 -36.91
C GLU A 39 -5.62 1.11 -35.92
N ALA A 40 -6.24 0.04 -36.40
CA ALA A 40 -6.85 -0.97 -35.53
C ALA A 40 -5.82 -1.65 -34.62
N ARG A 41 -4.64 -1.99 -35.14
CA ARG A 41 -3.50 -2.52 -34.34
C ARG A 41 -2.98 -1.50 -33.34
N ARG A 42 -2.87 -0.22 -33.71
CA ARG A 42 -2.49 0.85 -32.77
C ARG A 42 -3.52 1.01 -31.65
N ALA A 43 -4.80 1.01 -31.99
CA ALA A 43 -5.88 1.14 -31.02
C ALA A 43 -5.93 -0.07 -30.04
N SER A 44 -5.72 -1.30 -30.55
CA SER A 44 -5.62 -2.49 -29.69
C SER A 44 -4.41 -2.43 -28.78
N TYR A 45 -3.25 -2.05 -29.30
CA TYR A 45 -2.03 -1.86 -28.54
C TYR A 45 -2.19 -0.80 -27.43
N GLU A 46 -2.80 0.34 -27.74
CA GLU A 46 -3.06 1.37 -26.74
C GLU A 46 -4.00 0.91 -25.63
N ARG A 47 -5.02 0.09 -25.96
CA ARG A 47 -5.92 -0.49 -24.95
C ARG A 47 -5.16 -1.43 -24.02
N GLU A 48 -4.37 -2.33 -24.58
CA GLU A 48 -3.54 -3.26 -23.83
C GLU A 48 -2.54 -2.51 -22.92
N MET A 49 -1.86 -1.50 -23.47
CA MET A 49 -0.93 -0.66 -22.69
C MET A 49 -1.63 0.11 -21.57
N ARG A 50 -2.84 0.58 -21.77
CA ARG A 50 -3.65 1.23 -20.72
C ARG A 50 -4.02 0.25 -19.61
N GLU A 51 -4.34 -1.00 -19.92
CA GLU A 51 -4.64 -2.02 -18.93
C GLU A 51 -3.39 -2.40 -18.11
N ARG A 52 -2.26 -2.61 -18.78
CA ARG A 52 -0.98 -2.87 -18.11
C ARG A 52 -0.52 -1.69 -17.25
N THR A 53 -0.66 -0.47 -17.75
CA THR A 53 -0.29 0.74 -17.00
C THR A 53 -1.10 0.88 -15.70
N LYS A 54 -2.36 0.43 -15.67
CA LYS A 54 -3.19 0.46 -14.44
C LYS A 54 -2.55 -0.30 -13.28
N LYS A 55 -1.80 -1.35 -13.55
CA LYS A 55 -1.08 -2.16 -12.55
C LYS A 55 -0.01 -1.34 -11.80
N TYR A 56 0.62 -0.40 -12.49
CA TYR A 56 1.73 0.42 -11.99
C TYR A 56 1.32 1.82 -11.52
N LEU A 57 0.04 2.19 -11.67
CA LEU A 57 -0.45 3.47 -11.18
C LEU A 57 -0.56 3.46 -9.65
N VAL A 58 -0.02 4.51 -9.03
CA VAL A 58 -0.09 4.72 -7.58
C VAL A 58 -1.47 5.26 -7.21
N GLY A 59 -2.42 4.37 -6.94
CA GLY A 59 -3.74 4.72 -6.42
C GLY A 59 -4.59 5.62 -7.32
N ALA A 60 -5.56 6.31 -6.72
CA ALA A 60 -6.44 7.22 -7.44
C ALA A 60 -5.76 8.57 -7.72
N ARG A 61 -6.04 9.13 -8.89
CA ARG A 61 -5.52 10.43 -9.31
C ARG A 61 -5.85 11.52 -8.28
N VAL A 62 -4.84 12.23 -7.80
CA VAL A 62 -5.02 13.31 -6.82
C VAL A 62 -5.78 14.48 -7.43
N SER A 63 -6.92 14.83 -6.83
CA SER A 63 -7.69 15.96 -7.31
C SER A 63 -7.05 17.28 -6.90
N SER A 64 -6.63 18.08 -7.89
CA SER A 64 -6.14 19.44 -7.65
C SER A 64 -7.27 20.48 -7.48
N LYS A 65 -8.55 20.02 -7.44
CA LYS A 65 -9.70 20.87 -7.16
C LYS A 65 -9.70 21.27 -5.68
N GLY A 66 -9.71 22.56 -5.39
CA GLY A 66 -9.72 23.06 -4.00
C GLY A 66 -8.37 23.51 -3.44
N VAL A 67 -7.28 23.28 -4.16
CA VAL A 67 -5.96 23.82 -3.78
C VAL A 67 -5.93 25.29 -4.12
N ALA A 68 -5.83 26.14 -3.09
CA ALA A 68 -5.81 27.60 -3.26
C ALA A 68 -4.47 28.11 -3.80
N ASP A 69 -3.38 27.46 -3.43
CA ASP A 69 -2.04 27.83 -3.87
C ASP A 69 -1.74 27.32 -5.28
N LYS A 70 -1.39 28.27 -6.16
CA LYS A 70 -1.07 28.01 -7.57
C LYS A 70 0.20 27.17 -7.72
N LYS A 71 1.19 27.38 -6.84
CA LYS A 71 2.48 26.71 -6.89
C LYS A 71 2.33 25.24 -6.51
N THR A 72 1.68 24.96 -5.40
CA THR A 72 1.36 23.59 -4.94
C THR A 72 0.51 22.84 -5.97
N LYS A 73 -0.44 23.51 -6.63
CA LYS A 73 -1.25 22.93 -7.69
C LYS A 73 -0.42 22.53 -8.92
N ALA A 74 0.58 23.34 -9.29
CA ALA A 74 1.49 23.02 -10.39
C ALA A 74 2.37 21.81 -10.05
N THR A 75 2.98 21.79 -8.86
CA THR A 75 3.81 20.68 -8.38
C THR A 75 3.03 19.35 -8.31
N LEU A 76 1.77 19.40 -7.83
CA LEU A 76 0.93 18.19 -7.80
C LEU A 76 0.64 17.64 -9.19
N ARG A 77 0.41 18.51 -10.18
CA ARG A 77 0.20 18.06 -11.57
C ARG A 77 1.45 17.50 -12.19
N GLU A 78 2.59 18.13 -11.93
CA GLU A 78 3.89 17.67 -12.40
C GLU A 78 4.23 16.29 -11.84
N ASN A 79 4.07 16.10 -10.53
CA ASN A 79 4.28 14.81 -9.89
C ASN A 79 3.33 13.71 -10.42
N GLN A 80 2.09 14.07 -10.74
CA GLN A 80 1.16 13.13 -11.37
C GLN A 80 1.59 12.72 -12.77
N ASN A 81 2.04 13.68 -13.57
CA ASN A 81 2.53 13.39 -14.92
C ASN A 81 3.77 12.49 -14.87
N LEU A 82 4.72 12.78 -13.96
CA LEU A 82 5.90 11.94 -13.74
C LEU A 82 5.52 10.52 -13.31
N ALA A 83 4.55 10.37 -12.40
CA ALA A 83 4.06 9.05 -11.98
C ALA A 83 3.38 8.29 -13.13
N GLU A 84 2.59 8.97 -13.97
CA GLU A 84 1.98 8.36 -15.15
C GLU A 84 3.04 7.96 -16.21
N GLU A 85 4.06 8.77 -16.41
CA GLU A 85 5.18 8.46 -17.31
C GLU A 85 5.99 7.26 -16.81
N ALA A 86 6.30 7.23 -15.51
CA ALA A 86 6.99 6.11 -14.88
C ALA A 86 6.17 4.81 -14.99
N ALA A 87 4.85 4.88 -14.77
CA ALA A 87 3.95 3.73 -14.93
C ALA A 87 3.91 3.21 -16.38
N ARG A 88 3.92 4.10 -17.38
CA ARG A 88 4.01 3.72 -18.79
C ARG A 88 5.35 3.07 -19.12
N ALA A 89 6.45 3.63 -18.61
CA ALA A 89 7.77 3.06 -18.78
C ALA A 89 7.84 1.65 -18.18
N ALA A 90 7.34 1.45 -16.95
CA ALA A 90 7.28 0.15 -16.31
C ALA A 90 6.45 -0.87 -17.12
N ALA A 91 5.27 -0.47 -17.61
CA ALA A 91 4.43 -1.31 -18.47
C ALA A 91 5.10 -1.69 -19.80
N THR A 92 5.96 -0.80 -20.34
CA THR A 92 6.74 -1.09 -21.55
C THR A 92 7.84 -2.09 -21.25
N HIS A 93 8.54 -1.93 -20.12
CA HIS A 93 9.61 -2.85 -19.70
C HIS A 93 9.09 -4.26 -19.41
N GLU A 94 7.86 -4.39 -18.90
CA GLU A 94 7.23 -5.70 -18.64
C GLU A 94 7.22 -6.60 -19.87
N LYS A 95 7.13 -6.04 -21.07
CA LYS A 95 7.17 -6.80 -22.34
C LYS A 95 8.52 -7.46 -22.64
N TRP A 96 9.59 -6.92 -22.09
CA TRP A 96 10.96 -7.43 -22.30
C TRP A 96 11.36 -8.46 -21.24
N LEU A 97 10.61 -8.54 -20.15
CA LEU A 97 10.82 -9.53 -19.12
C LEU A 97 10.06 -10.80 -19.52
N LEU A 98 10.78 -11.90 -19.60
CA LEU A 98 10.18 -13.22 -19.69
C LEU A 98 9.55 -13.51 -18.32
N ALA A 99 8.23 -13.61 -18.29
CA ALA A 99 7.53 -13.98 -17.06
C ALA A 99 7.59 -15.50 -16.92
N ASP A 100 8.02 -15.97 -15.77
CA ASP A 100 7.92 -17.38 -15.43
C ASP A 100 6.44 -17.73 -15.22
N GLU A 101 6.03 -18.86 -15.77
CA GLU A 101 4.69 -19.41 -15.57
C GLU A 101 4.56 -19.97 -14.16
N VAL A 102 3.38 -19.82 -13.63
CA VAL A 102 3.07 -20.32 -12.28
C VAL A 102 2.67 -21.78 -12.40
N GLY A 103 3.37 -22.63 -11.65
CA GLY A 103 2.96 -24.02 -11.52
C GLY A 103 1.57 -24.18 -10.92
N CYS A 104 0.82 -25.16 -11.35
CA CYS A 104 -0.44 -25.55 -10.73
C CYS A 104 -0.58 -27.08 -10.77
N LEU A 105 -1.34 -27.63 -9.82
CA LEU A 105 -1.79 -29.00 -9.90
C LEU A 105 -3.03 -29.06 -10.78
N GLU A 106 -2.94 -29.84 -11.84
CA GLU A 106 -4.06 -30.16 -12.71
C GLU A 106 -4.44 -31.63 -12.50
N ALA A 107 -5.73 -31.88 -12.40
CA ALA A 107 -6.26 -33.23 -12.28
C ALA A 107 -6.74 -33.70 -13.64
N GLU A 108 -6.49 -34.96 -13.98
CA GLU A 108 -7.06 -35.61 -15.14
C GLU A 108 -8.57 -35.83 -14.97
N GLU A 109 -9.27 -36.16 -16.05
CA GLU A 109 -10.71 -36.41 -16.00
C GLU A 109 -11.06 -37.55 -15.02
N GLY A 110 -11.82 -37.20 -13.97
CA GLY A 110 -12.23 -38.13 -12.91
C GLY A 110 -11.39 -38.10 -11.65
N GLU A 111 -10.22 -37.50 -11.67
CA GLU A 111 -9.37 -37.31 -10.50
C GLU A 111 -9.60 -35.97 -9.80
N ARG A 112 -9.16 -35.88 -8.57
CA ARG A 112 -9.24 -34.63 -7.79
C ARG A 112 -7.87 -34.29 -7.21
N THR A 113 -7.46 -33.04 -7.33
CA THR A 113 -6.14 -32.55 -6.92
C THR A 113 -5.78 -32.83 -5.47
N TYR A 114 -6.76 -32.88 -4.56
CA TYR A 114 -6.53 -33.18 -3.15
C TYR A 114 -6.17 -34.64 -2.84
N GLN A 115 -6.27 -35.54 -3.82
CA GLN A 115 -5.90 -36.96 -3.67
C GLN A 115 -4.39 -37.17 -3.83
N TYR A 116 -3.70 -36.26 -4.53
CA TYR A 116 -2.26 -36.34 -4.74
C TYR A 116 -1.51 -36.18 -3.43
N GLN A 117 -0.57 -37.09 -3.20
CA GLN A 117 0.31 -37.05 -2.05
C GLN A 117 1.57 -36.23 -2.37
N GLN A 118 2.25 -35.72 -1.33
CA GLN A 118 3.51 -34.99 -1.49
C GLN A 118 4.57 -35.78 -2.28
N ARG A 119 4.60 -37.09 -2.13
CA ARG A 119 5.52 -37.96 -2.87
C ARG A 119 5.25 -37.96 -4.36
N ASP A 120 4.00 -37.87 -4.76
CA ASP A 120 3.61 -37.88 -6.18
C ASP A 120 3.93 -36.52 -6.80
N ILE A 121 3.69 -35.45 -6.07
CA ILE A 121 4.07 -34.09 -6.47
C ILE A 121 5.59 -33.98 -6.65
N ALA A 122 6.36 -34.47 -5.68
CA ALA A 122 7.82 -34.42 -5.72
C ALA A 122 8.44 -35.23 -6.88
N LYS A 123 7.76 -36.29 -7.39
CA LYS A 123 8.22 -37.05 -8.57
C LYS A 123 8.06 -36.30 -9.88
N ASN A 124 7.04 -35.41 -9.96
CA ASN A 124 6.67 -34.73 -11.19
C ASN A 124 7.24 -33.31 -11.28
N VAL A 125 7.97 -32.87 -10.27
CA VAL A 125 8.59 -31.55 -10.18
C VAL A 125 10.11 -31.68 -10.39
N ASP A 126 10.77 -30.60 -10.82
CA ASP A 126 12.22 -30.54 -10.95
C ASP A 126 12.96 -30.99 -9.69
N ALA A 127 14.11 -31.62 -9.86
CA ALA A 127 14.94 -32.14 -8.75
C ALA A 127 15.26 -31.03 -7.71
N ASN A 128 15.50 -29.80 -8.15
CA ASN A 128 15.75 -28.67 -7.24
C ASN A 128 14.51 -28.30 -6.40
N ALA A 129 13.31 -28.37 -6.99
CA ALA A 129 12.07 -28.11 -6.28
C ALA A 129 11.70 -29.31 -5.38
N ALA A 130 11.95 -30.54 -5.83
CA ALA A 130 11.74 -31.75 -5.02
C ALA A 130 12.59 -31.76 -3.76
N ASN A 131 13.85 -31.31 -3.83
CA ASN A 131 14.76 -31.20 -2.69
C ASN A 131 14.33 -30.18 -1.64
N LYS A 132 13.44 -29.28 -1.99
CA LYS A 132 12.86 -28.28 -1.06
C LYS A 132 11.80 -28.89 -0.13
N ALA A 133 11.27 -30.06 -0.45
CA ALA A 133 10.36 -30.81 0.43
C ALA A 133 11.17 -31.74 1.33
N PHE A 134 11.14 -31.45 2.62
CA PHE A 134 11.86 -32.28 3.61
C PHE A 134 11.12 -32.28 4.94
N ASP A 135 11.38 -33.33 5.71
CA ASP A 135 10.89 -33.46 7.07
C ASP A 135 12.09 -33.39 8.03
N LEU A 136 11.98 -32.49 9.00
CA LEU A 136 12.96 -32.34 10.07
C LEU A 136 12.36 -32.82 11.38
N ASP A 137 12.70 -34.04 11.78
CA ASP A 137 12.35 -34.59 13.08
C ASP A 137 13.41 -34.18 14.10
N VAL A 138 13.01 -33.31 15.03
CA VAL A 138 13.90 -32.82 16.09
C VAL A 138 13.57 -33.58 17.36
N PRO A 139 14.55 -34.30 17.95
CA PRO A 139 14.33 -35.02 19.20
C PRO A 139 14.14 -34.00 20.33
N GLY A 140 12.93 -33.73 20.66
CA GLY A 140 12.54 -32.82 21.72
C GLY A 140 11.02 -32.75 21.78
N THR A 141 10.48 -32.61 22.95
CA THR A 141 9.03 -32.41 23.12
C THR A 141 8.75 -30.94 23.16
N GLY A 142 8.14 -30.40 22.11
CA GLY A 142 7.80 -29.01 22.09
C GLY A 142 6.86 -28.65 20.93
N ARG A 143 6.34 -27.45 20.97
CA ARG A 143 5.61 -26.86 19.85
C ARG A 143 6.60 -26.06 19.05
N TYR A 144 6.64 -26.27 17.74
CA TYR A 144 7.54 -25.52 16.88
C TYR A 144 6.82 -24.39 16.19
N TYR A 145 7.40 -23.19 16.29
CA TYR A 145 6.98 -21.96 15.60
C TYR A 145 7.92 -21.70 14.45
N VAL A 146 7.37 -21.18 13.38
CA VAL A 146 8.05 -21.03 12.10
C VAL A 146 7.89 -19.60 11.59
N ASP A 147 8.98 -18.99 11.15
CA ASP A 147 8.95 -17.79 10.34
C ASP A 147 9.98 -17.86 9.22
N TYR A 148 9.68 -17.24 8.08
CA TYR A 148 10.60 -17.10 6.96
C TYR A 148 11.08 -15.66 6.86
N SER A 149 12.33 -15.49 6.41
CA SER A 149 12.85 -14.17 6.06
C SER A 149 12.05 -13.57 4.91
N HIS A 150 12.05 -12.24 4.80
CA HIS A 150 11.28 -11.53 3.78
C HIS A 150 11.67 -11.91 2.34
N ASN A 151 12.92 -12.31 2.13
CA ASN A 151 13.45 -12.79 0.85
C ASN A 151 13.27 -14.30 0.63
N GLY A 152 12.71 -15.04 1.59
CA GLY A 152 12.45 -16.48 1.51
C GLY A 152 13.69 -17.39 1.60
N ARG A 153 14.88 -16.88 1.99
CA ARG A 153 16.11 -17.68 2.03
C ARG A 153 16.35 -18.38 3.36
N GLU A 154 16.07 -17.69 4.43
CA GLU A 154 16.30 -18.18 5.78
C GLU A 154 14.99 -18.61 6.44
N LEU A 155 15.10 -19.68 7.19
CA LEU A 155 14.04 -20.24 8.03
C LEU A 155 14.43 -20.07 9.49
N LEU A 156 13.53 -19.54 10.28
CA LEU A 156 13.63 -19.44 11.73
C LEU A 156 12.68 -20.44 12.37
N LEU A 157 13.23 -21.32 13.17
CA LEU A 157 12.49 -22.31 13.96
C LEU A 157 12.66 -22.01 15.44
N ALA A 158 11.58 -22.00 16.18
CA ALA A 158 11.60 -21.86 17.62
C ALA A 158 10.78 -22.95 18.27
N SER A 159 11.36 -23.58 19.28
CA SER A 159 10.65 -24.56 20.11
C SER A 159 10.03 -23.89 21.33
N SER A 160 8.85 -24.32 21.73
CA SER A 160 8.24 -23.88 22.98
C SER A 160 9.07 -24.21 24.23
N VAL A 161 10.09 -25.05 24.12
CA VAL A 161 10.99 -25.41 25.24
C VAL A 161 12.16 -24.43 25.36
N GLY A 162 12.49 -23.68 24.29
CA GLY A 162 13.54 -22.67 24.31
C GLY A 162 14.54 -22.76 23.17
N ALA A 163 14.58 -23.85 22.42
CA ALA A 163 15.51 -23.98 21.30
C ALA A 163 15.11 -22.99 20.18
N LEU A 164 16.08 -22.17 19.76
CA LEU A 164 16.00 -21.24 18.64
C LEU A 164 17.02 -21.68 17.60
N SER A 165 16.59 -21.93 16.38
CA SER A 165 17.47 -22.32 15.29
C SER A 165 17.16 -21.54 14.03
N MET A 166 18.23 -21.11 13.36
CA MET A 166 18.18 -20.41 12.10
C MET A 166 18.92 -21.20 11.04
N MET A 167 18.29 -21.45 9.90
CA MET A 167 18.88 -22.24 8.83
C MET A 167 18.63 -21.64 7.45
N GLU A 168 19.57 -21.82 6.53
CA GLU A 168 19.37 -21.65 5.10
C GLU A 168 18.72 -22.92 4.56
N TRP A 169 17.38 -22.93 4.54
CA TRP A 169 16.60 -24.16 4.34
C TRP A 169 16.74 -24.77 2.94
N GLN A 170 17.01 -23.95 1.90
CA GLN A 170 17.23 -24.44 0.54
C GLN A 170 18.49 -25.30 0.41
N ARG A 171 19.50 -25.01 1.21
CA ARG A 171 20.79 -25.74 1.24
C ARG A 171 20.92 -26.68 2.42
N HIS A 172 19.91 -26.77 3.26
CA HIS A 172 19.93 -27.53 4.52
C HIS A 172 21.12 -27.16 5.41
N HIS A 173 21.54 -25.90 5.40
CA HIS A 173 22.67 -25.41 6.18
C HIS A 173 22.18 -24.70 7.45
N MET A 174 22.58 -25.23 8.60
CA MET A 174 22.34 -24.62 9.90
C MET A 174 23.26 -23.41 10.06
N ILE A 175 22.67 -22.24 10.37
CA ILE A 175 23.40 -20.99 10.59
C ILE A 175 23.72 -20.81 12.08
N SER A 176 22.72 -20.97 12.92
CA SER A 176 22.85 -20.87 14.38
C SER A 176 21.82 -21.75 15.07
N GLU A 177 22.23 -22.22 16.23
CA GLU A 177 21.38 -22.94 17.18
C GLU A 177 21.67 -22.39 18.57
N THR A 178 20.63 -21.96 19.28
CA THR A 178 20.74 -21.33 20.60
C THR A 178 19.61 -21.84 21.48
N ASP A 179 19.92 -22.10 22.74
CA ASP A 179 18.93 -22.45 23.75
C ASP A 179 18.68 -21.24 24.66
N ALA A 180 17.48 -20.68 24.57
CA ALA A 180 17.03 -19.56 25.40
C ALA A 180 16.73 -19.98 26.85
N ARG A 181 16.65 -21.30 27.15
CA ARG A 181 16.31 -21.87 28.45
C ARG A 181 14.97 -21.40 29.05
N GLU A 182 14.19 -20.70 28.28
CA GLU A 182 12.87 -20.20 28.62
C GLU A 182 11.86 -20.59 27.57
N THR A 183 10.59 -20.64 27.92
CA THR A 183 9.55 -20.97 26.93
C THR A 183 9.41 -19.86 25.90
N VAL A 184 9.44 -20.24 24.61
CA VAL A 184 9.22 -19.34 23.50
C VAL A 184 7.79 -19.51 23.00
N ARG A 185 7.08 -18.41 22.79
CA ARG A 185 5.67 -18.37 22.37
C ARG A 185 5.49 -17.96 20.92
N ASP A 186 6.39 -17.16 20.39
CA ASP A 186 6.36 -16.70 19.00
C ASP A 186 7.72 -16.14 18.58
N VAL A 187 7.99 -16.16 17.27
CA VAL A 187 9.22 -15.61 16.70
C VAL A 187 8.89 -14.86 15.42
N THR A 188 9.66 -13.84 15.11
CA THR A 188 9.53 -13.09 13.87
C THR A 188 10.85 -12.47 13.44
N PHE A 189 11.12 -12.48 12.12
CA PHE A 189 12.22 -11.69 11.56
C PHE A 189 11.90 -10.20 11.66
N LEU A 190 12.95 -9.39 11.80
CA LEU A 190 12.85 -7.93 11.74
C LEU A 190 12.98 -7.45 10.28
N HIS A 191 13.60 -6.28 10.09
CA HIS A 191 13.71 -5.63 8.77
C HIS A 191 14.62 -6.40 7.79
N ASN A 192 15.53 -7.20 8.29
CA ASN A 192 16.42 -8.05 7.51
C ASN A 192 16.60 -9.42 8.20
N GLU A 193 17.35 -10.29 7.57
CA GLU A 193 17.70 -11.61 8.12
C GLU A 193 18.78 -11.59 9.21
N GLN A 194 19.35 -10.41 9.52
CA GLN A 194 20.40 -10.28 10.53
C GLN A 194 19.84 -10.33 11.95
N PHE A 195 18.58 -9.92 12.13
CA PHE A 195 17.95 -9.82 13.42
C PHE A 195 16.59 -10.48 13.45
N TYR A 196 16.30 -11.14 14.54
CA TYR A 196 14.97 -11.68 14.81
C TYR A 196 14.56 -11.43 16.26
N ALA A 197 13.26 -11.35 16.49
CA ALA A 197 12.68 -11.19 17.82
C ALA A 197 12.03 -12.49 18.27
N ALA A 198 12.25 -12.88 19.52
CA ALA A 198 11.63 -14.03 20.16
C ALA A 198 10.84 -13.59 21.41
N ALA A 199 9.55 -13.91 21.44
CA ALA A 199 8.71 -13.72 22.61
C ALA A 199 8.94 -14.87 23.59
N GLN A 200 9.71 -14.61 24.63
CA GLN A 200 9.99 -15.57 25.67
C GLN A 200 8.95 -15.48 26.81
N ASP A 201 9.14 -16.22 27.87
CA ASP A 201 8.14 -16.33 28.92
C ASP A 201 7.80 -14.97 29.54
N ARG A 202 8.79 -14.20 29.92
CA ARG A 202 8.62 -12.92 30.59
C ARG A 202 8.80 -11.73 29.67
N TYR A 203 9.89 -11.69 28.91
CA TYR A 203 10.28 -10.58 28.04
C TYR A 203 10.41 -11.00 26.59
N THR A 204 10.52 -10.03 25.71
CA THR A 204 10.85 -10.25 24.30
C THR A 204 12.31 -9.89 24.08
N TYR A 205 13.05 -10.77 23.42
CA TYR A 205 14.47 -10.58 23.15
C TYR A 205 14.71 -10.43 21.66
N ILE A 206 15.72 -9.64 21.33
CA ILE A 206 16.23 -9.49 19.97
C ILE A 206 17.56 -10.23 19.89
N TYR A 207 17.65 -11.12 18.90
CA TYR A 207 18.84 -11.92 18.63
C TYR A 207 19.46 -11.55 17.28
N ASP A 208 20.77 -11.70 17.20
CA ASP A 208 21.51 -11.63 15.94
C ASP A 208 21.43 -12.97 15.18
N LYS A 209 21.76 -12.96 13.91
CA LYS A 209 21.87 -14.14 13.03
C LYS A 209 22.72 -15.26 13.61
N ARG A 210 23.67 -14.95 14.49
CA ARG A 210 24.53 -15.92 15.20
C ARG A 210 23.90 -16.52 16.45
N GLY A 211 22.67 -16.11 16.79
CA GLY A 211 22.02 -16.53 18.02
C GLY A 211 22.50 -15.82 19.29
N LEU A 212 23.23 -14.70 19.14
CA LEU A 212 23.62 -13.88 20.28
C LEU A 212 22.51 -12.93 20.65
N GLU A 213 22.21 -12.80 21.92
CA GLU A 213 21.29 -11.81 22.46
C GLU A 213 21.85 -10.40 22.26
N VAL A 214 21.10 -9.54 21.57
CA VAL A 214 21.46 -8.15 21.30
C VAL A 214 20.78 -7.23 22.29
N HIS A 215 19.49 -7.45 22.54
CA HIS A 215 18.70 -6.56 23.37
C HIS A 215 17.52 -7.27 24.02
N CYS A 216 17.23 -6.93 25.29
CA CYS A 216 16.04 -7.34 26.00
C CYS A 216 15.02 -6.18 26.02
N LEU A 217 13.81 -6.44 25.56
CA LEU A 217 12.71 -5.48 25.52
C LEU A 217 11.85 -5.62 26.78
N ASP A 218 12.21 -4.92 27.86
CA ASP A 218 11.54 -4.99 29.17
C ASP A 218 10.09 -4.50 29.12
N ASP A 219 9.78 -3.57 28.22
CA ASP A 219 8.42 -3.07 28.03
C ASP A 219 7.49 -4.13 27.43
N HIS A 220 8.02 -5.12 26.67
CA HIS A 220 7.26 -6.18 26.02
C HIS A 220 7.14 -7.42 26.90
N MET A 221 6.34 -7.31 27.96
CA MET A 221 6.13 -8.40 28.92
C MET A 221 5.01 -9.34 28.50
N HIS A 222 5.22 -10.67 28.74
CA HIS A 222 4.26 -11.76 28.54
C HIS A 222 3.59 -11.74 27.18
N VAL A 223 4.38 -11.63 26.14
CA VAL A 223 3.92 -11.54 24.75
C VAL A 223 3.51 -12.93 24.25
N ASN A 224 2.35 -13.00 23.58
CA ASN A 224 1.85 -14.22 22.95
C ASN A 224 2.13 -14.24 21.45
N LYS A 225 2.05 -13.06 20.79
CA LYS A 225 2.24 -12.92 19.36
C LYS A 225 3.06 -11.69 19.04
N LEU A 226 3.94 -11.87 18.07
CA LEU A 226 4.78 -10.84 17.47
C LEU A 226 4.42 -10.66 16.00
N THR A 227 4.57 -9.46 15.49
CA THR A 227 4.54 -9.16 14.06
C THR A 227 5.38 -7.94 13.77
N PHE A 228 6.04 -7.91 12.63
CA PHE A 228 6.90 -6.82 12.22
C PHE A 228 6.32 -6.11 11.00
N LEU A 229 6.30 -4.77 11.02
CA LEU A 229 5.84 -3.92 9.92
C LEU A 229 7.06 -3.42 9.12
N PRO A 230 7.38 -4.03 7.96
CA PRO A 230 8.67 -3.80 7.30
C PRO A 230 8.83 -2.37 6.76
N LYS A 231 7.77 -1.73 6.27
CA LYS A 231 7.83 -0.36 5.73
C LYS A 231 7.93 0.73 6.80
N HIS A 232 7.49 0.42 8.03
CA HIS A 232 7.47 1.37 9.15
C HIS A 232 8.56 1.09 10.18
N PHE A 233 9.26 -0.05 10.08
CA PHE A 233 10.23 -0.54 11.07
C PHE A 233 9.65 -0.62 12.49
N LEU A 234 8.38 -1.06 12.59
CA LEU A 234 7.69 -1.20 13.86
C LEU A 234 7.54 -2.68 14.24
N LEU A 235 8.03 -3.03 15.41
CA LEU A 235 7.74 -4.31 16.05
C LEU A 235 6.44 -4.16 16.84
N CYS A 236 5.45 -4.99 16.50
CA CYS A 236 4.17 -5.04 17.19
C CYS A 236 4.11 -6.28 18.07
N SER A 237 3.63 -6.12 19.30
CA SER A 237 3.42 -7.22 20.23
C SER A 237 2.06 -7.15 20.89
N VAL A 238 1.46 -8.31 21.13
CA VAL A 238 0.27 -8.47 21.95
C VAL A 238 0.47 -9.63 22.92
N GLY A 239 0.09 -9.43 24.17
CA GLY A 239 0.31 -10.39 25.22
C GLY A 239 -0.95 -10.82 25.98
N THR A 240 -0.74 -11.60 27.05
CA THR A 240 -1.77 -12.12 27.93
C THR A 240 -2.59 -11.04 28.60
N GLN A 241 -1.99 -9.88 28.86
CA GLN A 241 -2.67 -8.75 29.47
C GLN A 241 -3.58 -7.97 28.50
N GLY A 242 -3.60 -8.34 27.20
CA GLY A 242 -4.33 -7.62 26.17
C GLY A 242 -3.79 -6.21 25.93
N ILE A 243 -2.49 -6.02 26.11
CA ILE A 243 -1.81 -4.77 25.80
C ILE A 243 -1.14 -4.95 24.44
N LEU A 244 -1.46 -4.04 23.51
CA LEU A 244 -0.87 -3.95 22.19
C LEU A 244 0.17 -2.83 22.19
N ARG A 245 1.37 -3.14 21.72
CA ARG A 245 2.51 -2.20 21.70
C ARG A 245 3.10 -2.12 20.31
N TRP A 246 3.57 -0.93 19.93
CA TRP A 246 4.36 -0.68 18.74
C TRP A 246 5.68 -0.05 19.17
N GLN A 247 6.77 -0.72 18.90
CA GLN A 247 8.11 -0.23 19.16
C GLN A 247 8.84 0.02 17.85
N ASP A 248 9.44 1.17 17.73
CA ASP A 248 10.30 1.51 16.59
C ASP A 248 11.68 0.86 16.78
N THR A 249 12.03 -0.06 15.88
CA THR A 249 13.30 -0.79 15.95
C THR A 249 14.51 0.07 15.58
N THR A 250 14.33 1.21 14.89
CA THR A 250 15.44 2.11 14.55
C THR A 250 15.89 2.99 15.70
N TYR A 251 14.96 3.41 16.55
CA TYR A 251 15.24 4.28 17.70
C TYR A 251 15.08 3.57 19.05
N GLY A 252 14.55 2.36 19.06
CA GLY A 252 14.28 1.59 20.28
C GLY A 252 13.18 2.16 21.17
N LYS A 253 12.35 3.10 20.68
CA LYS A 253 11.31 3.76 21.47
C LYS A 253 9.93 3.18 21.17
N ILE A 254 9.08 3.11 22.21
CA ILE A 254 7.67 2.78 22.05
C ILE A 254 6.96 3.99 21.41
N VAL A 255 6.34 3.74 20.25
CA VAL A 255 5.53 4.71 19.51
C VAL A 255 4.14 4.83 20.13
N ALA A 256 3.51 3.69 20.43
CA ALA A 256 2.18 3.64 21.02
C ALA A 256 1.98 2.37 21.85
N GLN A 257 1.17 2.50 22.91
CA GLN A 257 0.77 1.40 23.76
C GLN A 257 -0.71 1.54 24.12
N TYR A 258 -1.52 0.53 23.77
CA TYR A 258 -2.95 0.57 24.05
C TYR A 258 -3.43 -0.72 24.69
N ARG A 259 -4.39 -0.59 25.61
CA ARG A 259 -5.10 -1.73 26.18
C ARG A 259 -6.34 -2.03 25.35
N THR A 260 -6.44 -3.26 24.86
CA THR A 260 -7.60 -3.70 24.06
C THR A 260 -8.89 -3.79 24.86
N LYS A 261 -8.80 -3.94 26.19
CA LYS A 261 -9.94 -4.14 27.13
C LYS A 261 -10.80 -5.37 26.79
N LEU A 262 -10.28 -6.29 25.99
CA LEU A 262 -10.97 -7.50 25.53
C LEU A 262 -10.27 -8.79 26.01
N GLY A 263 -9.29 -8.63 26.91
CA GLY A 263 -8.52 -9.72 27.48
C GLY A 263 -7.41 -10.20 26.56
N GLU A 264 -6.98 -11.43 26.77
CA GLU A 264 -5.91 -12.09 26.03
C GLU A 264 -6.19 -12.17 24.54
N SER A 265 -5.15 -11.93 23.74
CA SER A 265 -5.18 -12.10 22.29
C SER A 265 -4.11 -13.12 21.86
N ASN A 266 -4.54 -14.17 21.17
CA ASN A 266 -3.69 -15.26 20.70
C ASN A 266 -3.56 -15.30 19.17
N ALA A 267 -4.26 -14.42 18.48
CA ALA A 267 -4.19 -14.28 17.03
C ALA A 267 -3.89 -12.82 16.69
N MET A 268 -2.80 -12.60 15.98
CA MET A 268 -2.40 -11.30 15.50
C MET A 268 -1.77 -11.42 14.12
N THR A 269 -2.12 -10.50 13.25
CA THR A 269 -1.51 -10.33 11.92
C THR A 269 -1.53 -8.86 11.54
N HIS A 270 -0.77 -8.49 10.55
CA HIS A 270 -0.84 -7.17 9.95
C HIS A 270 -1.26 -7.26 8.49
N SER A 271 -1.81 -6.19 7.96
CA SER A 271 -2.09 -6.05 6.53
C SER A 271 -0.88 -5.44 5.84
N ASN A 272 -0.35 -6.10 4.81
CA ASN A 272 0.76 -5.58 4.01
C ASN A 272 0.39 -4.30 3.23
N TYR A 273 -0.90 -4.11 2.93
CA TYR A 273 -1.40 -2.98 2.18
C TYR A 273 -1.40 -1.67 2.98
N ASN A 274 -1.93 -1.69 4.21
CA ASN A 274 -2.13 -0.49 5.03
C ASN A 274 -1.44 -0.51 6.39
N ALA A 275 -0.67 -1.56 6.69
CA ALA A 275 0.05 -1.77 7.95
C ALA A 275 -0.84 -1.77 9.22
N VAL A 276 -2.17 -1.89 9.06
CA VAL A 276 -3.10 -2.00 10.18
C VAL A 276 -2.95 -3.37 10.83
N VAL A 277 -2.91 -3.39 12.16
CA VAL A 277 -2.78 -4.62 12.95
C VAL A 277 -4.16 -5.17 13.29
N HIS A 278 -4.38 -6.45 12.99
CA HIS A 278 -5.60 -7.19 13.24
C HIS A 278 -5.38 -8.11 14.45
N CYS A 279 -6.18 -7.94 15.50
CA CYS A 279 -6.10 -8.74 16.72
C CYS A 279 -7.37 -9.55 16.91
N GLY A 280 -7.25 -10.87 17.07
CA GLY A 280 -8.35 -11.77 17.40
C GLY A 280 -8.42 -12.03 18.91
N HIS A 281 -9.58 -11.89 19.48
CA HIS A 281 -9.81 -11.98 20.93
C HIS A 281 -10.57 -13.24 21.36
N LYS A 282 -10.49 -13.52 22.66
CA LYS A 282 -11.14 -14.69 23.27
C LYS A 282 -12.67 -14.65 23.20
N ASN A 283 -13.25 -13.47 23.09
CA ASN A 283 -14.71 -13.27 22.98
C ASN A 283 -15.25 -13.38 21.55
N GLY A 284 -14.47 -13.82 20.58
CA GLY A 284 -14.89 -13.97 19.19
C GLY A 284 -14.84 -12.70 18.36
N THR A 285 -14.37 -11.59 18.93
CA THR A 285 -14.23 -10.33 18.20
C THR A 285 -12.85 -10.21 17.57
N VAL A 286 -12.80 -9.56 16.40
CA VAL A 286 -11.57 -9.09 15.77
C VAL A 286 -11.55 -7.58 15.81
N THR A 287 -10.43 -7.00 16.17
CA THR A 287 -10.23 -5.55 16.24
C THR A 287 -9.07 -5.11 15.39
N LEU A 288 -9.25 -4.02 14.68
CA LEU A 288 -8.26 -3.40 13.82
C LEU A 288 -7.66 -2.20 14.53
N TRP A 289 -6.33 -2.12 14.57
CA TRP A 289 -5.62 -1.11 15.33
C TRP A 289 -4.58 -0.37 14.50
N SER A 290 -4.45 0.93 14.79
CA SER A 290 -3.38 1.80 14.32
C SER A 290 -2.70 2.46 15.51
N PRO A 291 -1.40 2.76 15.44
CA PRO A 291 -0.69 3.50 16.51
C PRO A 291 -1.20 4.93 16.72
N ASN A 292 -1.97 5.47 15.76
CA ASN A 292 -2.44 6.86 15.78
C ASN A 292 -3.62 7.10 16.71
N GLN A 293 -4.38 6.03 17.07
CA GLN A 293 -5.60 6.16 17.86
C GLN A 293 -5.64 5.16 19.02
N GLY A 294 -6.00 5.63 20.21
CA GLY A 294 -6.15 4.81 21.41
C GLY A 294 -7.42 3.94 21.44
N THR A 295 -8.25 4.03 20.41
CA THR A 295 -9.43 3.20 20.20
C THR A 295 -9.27 2.37 18.94
N PRO A 296 -9.86 1.16 18.89
CA PRO A 296 -9.79 0.35 17.67
C PRO A 296 -10.47 1.07 16.51
N LEU A 297 -9.88 1.03 15.33
CA LEU A 297 -10.42 1.59 14.09
C LEU A 297 -11.74 0.89 13.72
N VAL A 298 -11.74 -0.44 13.83
CA VAL A 298 -12.91 -1.28 13.57
C VAL A 298 -12.98 -2.39 14.63
N LYS A 299 -14.19 -2.74 15.03
CA LYS A 299 -14.47 -3.86 15.93
C LYS A 299 -15.58 -4.73 15.32
N MET A 300 -15.27 -5.98 15.05
CA MET A 300 -16.15 -6.94 14.38
C MET A 300 -16.37 -8.15 15.25
N LEU A 301 -17.62 -8.63 15.35
CA LEU A 301 -17.92 -9.93 15.94
C LEU A 301 -17.85 -10.98 14.82
N CYS A 302 -16.77 -11.76 14.81
CA CYS A 302 -16.52 -12.76 13.76
C CYS A 302 -17.04 -14.15 14.14
N HIS A 303 -16.81 -14.57 15.36
CA HIS A 303 -17.12 -15.93 15.84
C HIS A 303 -17.87 -15.93 17.16
N ARG A 304 -18.57 -17.03 17.44
CA ARG A 304 -19.27 -17.21 18.72
C ARG A 304 -18.35 -17.60 19.87
N GLY A 305 -17.14 -18.08 19.55
CA GLY A 305 -16.11 -18.45 20.52
C GLY A 305 -14.79 -17.74 20.22
N GLN A 306 -13.74 -18.15 20.90
CA GLN A 306 -12.40 -17.58 20.73
C GLN A 306 -11.95 -17.59 19.27
N VAL A 307 -11.41 -16.47 18.80
CA VAL A 307 -10.70 -16.39 17.51
C VAL A 307 -9.35 -17.06 17.68
N LYS A 308 -9.09 -18.09 16.85
CA LYS A 308 -7.86 -18.89 16.91
C LYS A 308 -6.80 -18.39 15.92
N GLY A 309 -7.22 -18.01 14.73
CA GLY A 309 -6.36 -17.49 13.69
C GLY A 309 -6.98 -16.31 12.97
N VAL A 310 -6.14 -15.39 12.53
CA VAL A 310 -6.49 -14.25 11.68
C VAL A 310 -5.39 -14.11 10.64
N THR A 311 -5.76 -13.96 9.38
CA THR A 311 -4.83 -13.66 8.30
C THR A 311 -5.47 -12.71 7.30
N VAL A 312 -4.65 -11.89 6.64
CA VAL A 312 -5.10 -10.88 5.68
C VAL A 312 -4.38 -11.11 4.36
N ASP A 313 -5.09 -10.95 3.28
CA ASP A 313 -4.54 -11.03 1.94
C ASP A 313 -3.58 -9.86 1.64
N ASN A 314 -2.57 -10.08 0.79
CA ASN A 314 -1.59 -9.07 0.39
C ASN A 314 -2.25 -7.81 -0.22
N SER A 315 -3.37 -7.99 -0.93
CA SER A 315 -4.13 -6.87 -1.50
C SER A 315 -4.88 -6.03 -0.45
N GLY A 316 -4.99 -6.50 0.80
CA GLY A 316 -5.75 -5.85 1.87
C GLY A 316 -7.27 -5.87 1.69
N LYS A 317 -7.79 -6.66 0.72
CA LYS A 317 -9.23 -6.72 0.43
C LYS A 317 -9.95 -7.75 1.26
N TYR A 318 -9.32 -8.90 1.50
CA TYR A 318 -9.91 -10.04 2.19
C TYR A 318 -9.17 -10.35 3.50
N MET A 319 -9.94 -10.70 4.49
CA MET A 319 -9.47 -11.22 5.77
C MET A 319 -10.10 -12.59 5.99
N VAL A 320 -9.31 -13.54 6.46
CA VAL A 320 -9.81 -14.85 6.87
C VAL A 320 -9.63 -15.01 8.37
N THR A 321 -10.66 -15.49 9.02
CA THR A 321 -10.67 -15.73 10.47
C THR A 321 -11.09 -17.16 10.77
N SER A 322 -10.45 -17.79 11.75
CA SER A 322 -10.86 -19.07 12.28
C SER A 322 -11.25 -18.94 13.75
N GLY A 323 -12.27 -19.67 14.15
CA GLY A 323 -12.79 -19.65 15.51
C GLY A 323 -12.89 -21.01 16.15
N ALA A 324 -13.07 -21.00 17.48
CA ALA A 324 -13.35 -22.19 18.27
C ALA A 324 -14.69 -22.86 17.92
N ASP A 325 -15.54 -22.17 17.14
CA ASP A 325 -16.82 -22.68 16.63
C ASP A 325 -16.67 -23.62 15.43
N GLY A 326 -15.43 -23.97 15.02
CA GLY A 326 -15.15 -24.83 13.89
C GLY A 326 -15.44 -24.17 12.53
N GLN A 327 -15.60 -22.87 12.49
CA GLN A 327 -15.81 -22.12 11.24
C GLN A 327 -14.57 -21.36 10.83
N VAL A 328 -14.32 -21.35 9.51
CA VAL A 328 -13.36 -20.45 8.86
C VAL A 328 -14.17 -19.51 8.00
N LYS A 329 -14.13 -18.22 8.29
CA LYS A 329 -14.93 -17.20 7.61
C LYS A 329 -14.03 -16.27 6.79
N VAL A 330 -14.46 -15.98 5.58
CA VAL A 330 -13.84 -15.00 4.69
C VAL A 330 -14.64 -13.71 4.76
N TRP A 331 -13.94 -12.60 4.97
CA TRP A 331 -14.49 -11.26 5.14
C TRP A 331 -13.97 -10.32 4.06
N ASP A 332 -14.83 -9.47 3.52
CA ASP A 332 -14.42 -8.34 2.70
C ASP A 332 -14.15 -7.13 3.61
N LEU A 333 -12.88 -6.68 3.66
CA LEU A 333 -12.45 -5.55 4.49
C LEU A 333 -12.94 -4.18 3.98
N ARG A 334 -13.44 -4.11 2.77
CA ARG A 334 -14.03 -2.87 2.22
C ARG A 334 -15.44 -2.63 2.75
N THR A 335 -16.18 -3.70 2.93
CA THR A 335 -17.58 -3.67 3.38
C THR A 335 -17.77 -4.18 4.79
N TYR A 336 -16.75 -4.84 5.37
CA TYR A 336 -16.79 -5.51 6.67
C TYR A 336 -17.89 -6.57 6.81
N LYS A 337 -18.24 -7.22 5.69
CA LYS A 337 -19.25 -8.27 5.64
C LYS A 337 -18.61 -9.64 5.39
N PRO A 338 -19.20 -10.72 5.95
CA PRO A 338 -18.76 -12.06 5.59
C PRO A 338 -19.16 -12.36 4.15
N VAL A 339 -18.20 -12.87 3.36
CA VAL A 339 -18.44 -13.31 1.98
C VAL A 339 -18.99 -14.74 2.02
N HIS A 340 -18.25 -15.64 2.66
CA HIS A 340 -18.67 -17.03 2.85
C HIS A 340 -17.95 -17.66 4.04
N ALA A 341 -18.40 -18.85 4.42
CA ALA A 341 -17.85 -19.62 5.52
C ALA A 341 -17.62 -21.08 5.13
N TYR A 342 -16.54 -21.63 5.63
CA TYR A 342 -16.19 -23.05 5.56
C TYR A 342 -16.31 -23.66 6.94
N TYR A 343 -16.69 -24.94 6.98
CA TYR A 343 -16.79 -25.70 8.21
C TYR A 343 -15.66 -26.71 8.24
N SER A 344 -14.91 -26.77 9.33
CA SER A 344 -13.90 -27.76 9.60
C SER A 344 -14.37 -28.75 10.66
N ALA A 345 -13.89 -30.00 10.58
CA ALA A 345 -14.25 -31.03 11.54
C ALA A 345 -13.78 -30.71 12.97
N GLN A 346 -12.69 -29.99 13.08
CA GLN A 346 -12.12 -29.48 14.34
C GLN A 346 -11.84 -27.99 14.20
N PRO A 347 -11.82 -27.24 15.29
CA PRO A 347 -11.40 -25.83 15.24
C PRO A 347 -10.02 -25.71 14.62
N SER A 348 -9.88 -24.86 13.59
CA SER A 348 -8.58 -24.61 12.98
C SER A 348 -7.81 -23.62 13.84
N ASP A 349 -6.64 -24.05 14.30
CA ASP A 349 -5.78 -23.22 15.14
C ASP A 349 -4.91 -22.27 14.30
N HIS A 350 -4.57 -22.67 13.06
CA HIS A 350 -3.65 -21.93 12.20
C HIS A 350 -4.23 -21.75 10.80
N ILE A 351 -4.15 -20.53 10.31
CA ILE A 351 -4.54 -20.14 8.95
C ILE A 351 -3.50 -19.23 8.37
N GLN A 352 -3.22 -19.36 7.07
CA GLN A 352 -2.28 -18.51 6.35
C GLN A 352 -2.75 -18.33 4.91
N ILE A 353 -2.48 -17.16 4.33
CA ILE A 353 -2.71 -16.88 2.92
C ILE A 353 -1.36 -16.76 2.23
N SER A 354 -1.21 -17.37 1.06
CA SER A 354 -0.01 -17.26 0.23
C SER A 354 0.05 -15.90 -0.49
N GLN A 355 1.18 -15.59 -1.11
CA GLN A 355 1.32 -14.37 -1.93
C GLN A 355 0.30 -14.31 -3.07
N ARG A 356 -0.11 -15.44 -3.61
CA ARG A 356 -1.07 -15.57 -4.73
C ARG A 356 -2.51 -15.85 -4.29
N GLY A 357 -2.80 -15.82 -2.99
CA GLY A 357 -4.15 -15.97 -2.47
C GLY A 357 -4.59 -17.42 -2.21
N LEU A 358 -3.67 -18.40 -2.21
CA LEU A 358 -3.98 -19.74 -1.72
C LEU A 358 -4.17 -19.67 -0.20
N LEU A 359 -5.26 -20.28 0.28
CA LEU A 359 -5.58 -20.33 1.71
C LEU A 359 -5.20 -21.68 2.30
N ALA A 360 -4.24 -21.70 3.23
CA ALA A 360 -3.91 -22.86 4.04
C ALA A 360 -4.67 -22.81 5.37
N VAL A 361 -5.30 -23.91 5.72
CA VAL A 361 -6.06 -24.11 6.96
C VAL A 361 -5.54 -25.37 7.64
N GLY A 362 -5.05 -25.23 8.87
CA GLY A 362 -4.51 -26.34 9.66
C GLY A 362 -5.34 -26.62 10.90
N TRP A 363 -5.66 -27.90 11.12
CA TRP A 363 -6.29 -28.38 12.35
C TRP A 363 -5.80 -29.75 12.74
N GLY A 364 -5.53 -29.95 14.01
CA GLY A 364 -5.02 -31.23 14.51
C GLY A 364 -3.75 -31.64 13.79
N SER A 365 -3.80 -32.72 13.02
CA SER A 365 -2.71 -33.25 12.17
C SER A 365 -2.97 -33.06 10.67
N THR A 366 -3.95 -32.28 10.28
CA THR A 366 -4.35 -32.12 8.88
C THR A 366 -4.16 -30.68 8.41
N VAL A 367 -3.56 -30.51 7.24
CA VAL A 367 -3.51 -29.24 6.48
C VAL A 367 -4.35 -29.38 5.24
N GLN A 368 -5.19 -28.40 4.98
CA GLN A 368 -5.90 -28.25 3.71
C GLN A 368 -5.54 -26.91 3.08
N ILE A 369 -5.35 -26.95 1.77
CA ILE A 369 -5.06 -25.77 0.97
C ILE A 369 -6.19 -25.58 -0.01
N TRP A 370 -6.64 -24.34 -0.13
CA TRP A 370 -7.78 -23.94 -0.96
C TRP A 370 -7.34 -22.93 -2.00
N LYS A 371 -7.70 -23.17 -3.25
CA LYS A 371 -7.46 -22.24 -4.36
C LYS A 371 -8.72 -21.40 -4.58
N ASP A 372 -8.54 -20.10 -4.86
CA ASP A 372 -9.62 -19.12 -5.11
C ASP A 372 -10.69 -19.01 -4.00
N ALA A 373 -10.36 -19.48 -2.78
CA ALA A 373 -11.27 -19.51 -1.64
C ALA A 373 -11.65 -18.12 -1.12
N LEU A 374 -10.94 -17.08 -1.51
CA LEU A 374 -11.18 -15.70 -1.08
C LEU A 374 -12.34 -15.05 -1.86
N GLN A 375 -12.44 -15.34 -3.15
CA GLN A 375 -13.41 -14.72 -4.04
C GLN A 375 -14.69 -15.57 -4.19
N THR A 376 -14.51 -16.86 -4.41
CA THR A 376 -15.60 -17.80 -4.66
C THR A 376 -15.61 -18.92 -3.63
N LYS A 377 -16.81 -19.38 -3.27
CA LYS A 377 -16.92 -20.51 -2.36
C LYS A 377 -16.58 -21.81 -3.09
N GLN A 378 -15.52 -22.46 -2.65
CA GLN A 378 -15.07 -23.74 -3.19
C GLN A 378 -15.70 -24.92 -2.44
N ASN A 379 -16.03 -25.98 -3.13
CA ASN A 379 -16.62 -27.19 -2.54
C ASN A 379 -15.58 -28.23 -2.15
N SER A 380 -14.40 -28.21 -2.78
CA SER A 380 -13.30 -29.16 -2.51
C SER A 380 -12.01 -28.41 -2.30
N PRO A 381 -11.12 -28.90 -1.41
CA PRO A 381 -9.80 -28.34 -1.24
C PRO A 381 -8.94 -28.60 -2.50
N TYR A 382 -7.98 -27.72 -2.74
CA TYR A 382 -6.98 -27.85 -3.79
C TYR A 382 -5.96 -28.95 -3.44
N MET A 383 -5.50 -29.00 -2.19
CA MET A 383 -4.57 -29.99 -1.70
C MET A 383 -4.90 -30.36 -0.25
N LYS A 384 -4.67 -31.60 0.13
CA LYS A 384 -4.82 -32.09 1.50
C LYS A 384 -3.60 -32.89 1.89
N HIS A 385 -3.01 -32.53 3.02
CA HIS A 385 -1.93 -33.30 3.62
C HIS A 385 -2.28 -33.70 5.05
N GLN A 386 -1.97 -34.94 5.40
CA GLN A 386 -2.20 -35.47 6.74
C GLN A 386 -0.89 -35.98 7.33
N PHE A 387 -0.49 -35.39 8.43
CA PHE A 387 0.68 -35.85 9.21
C PHE A 387 0.39 -37.13 9.93
N SER A 388 1.45 -37.83 10.34
CA SER A 388 1.35 -39.05 11.14
C SER A 388 0.52 -38.79 12.42
N HIS A 389 -0.09 -39.85 12.92
CA HIS A 389 -0.88 -39.77 14.15
C HIS A 389 -0.04 -39.24 15.32
N GLY A 390 -0.60 -38.25 16.03
CA GLY A 390 0.05 -37.59 17.17
C GLY A 390 0.84 -36.32 16.85
N GLN A 391 1.10 -36.01 15.58
CA GLN A 391 1.74 -34.76 15.20
C GLN A 391 0.71 -33.65 15.13
N LYS A 392 0.72 -32.73 16.09
CA LYS A 392 -0.16 -31.59 16.13
C LYS A 392 0.50 -30.38 15.47
N ILE A 393 -0.20 -29.71 14.55
CA ILE A 393 0.23 -28.47 13.90
C ILE A 393 0.20 -27.33 14.91
N ASN A 394 1.28 -26.56 14.99
CA ASN A 394 1.41 -25.42 15.90
C ASN A 394 1.69 -24.09 15.21
N SER A 395 2.27 -24.12 14.00
CA SER A 395 2.51 -22.93 13.20
C SER A 395 2.55 -23.31 11.72
N MET A 396 2.13 -22.39 10.87
CA MET A 396 2.22 -22.54 9.41
C MET A 396 2.61 -21.19 8.82
N LYS A 397 3.52 -21.22 7.85
CA LYS A 397 3.94 -20.02 7.12
C LYS A 397 4.27 -20.39 5.68
N PHE A 398 3.74 -19.64 4.71
CA PHE A 398 4.19 -19.76 3.33
C PHE A 398 5.54 -19.09 3.15
N CYS A 399 6.42 -19.75 2.41
CA CYS A 399 7.69 -19.16 1.99
C CYS A 399 7.43 -18.08 0.94
N PRO A 400 7.97 -16.87 1.09
CA PRO A 400 7.89 -15.87 0.03
C PRO A 400 8.67 -16.34 -1.22
N TYR A 401 8.09 -16.11 -2.40
CA TYR A 401 8.67 -16.37 -3.72
C TYR A 401 8.98 -17.84 -4.06
N ASP A 402 8.59 -18.75 -3.22
CA ASP A 402 8.71 -20.20 -3.43
C ASP A 402 7.38 -20.91 -3.21
N ASP A 403 7.18 -22.03 -3.90
CA ASP A 403 5.98 -22.86 -3.81
C ASP A 403 6.00 -23.79 -2.62
N ILE A 404 6.25 -23.23 -1.42
CA ILE A 404 6.48 -23.98 -0.20
C ILE A 404 5.62 -23.46 0.95
N LEU A 405 5.06 -24.40 1.70
CA LEU A 405 4.43 -24.18 2.98
C LEU A 405 5.26 -24.86 4.09
N GLY A 406 5.85 -24.06 4.96
CA GLY A 406 6.49 -24.55 6.17
C GLY A 406 5.47 -24.82 7.27
N VAL A 407 5.52 -26.00 7.86
CA VAL A 407 4.62 -26.41 8.95
C VAL A 407 5.45 -26.84 10.16
N GLY A 408 5.31 -26.08 11.25
CA GLY A 408 5.83 -26.48 12.56
C GLY A 408 4.82 -27.35 13.29
N HIS A 409 5.24 -28.52 13.71
CA HIS A 409 4.41 -29.48 14.42
C HIS A 409 5.06 -29.92 15.73
N SER A 410 4.42 -30.81 16.49
CA SER A 410 4.90 -31.23 17.80
C SER A 410 6.20 -32.05 17.79
N ARG A 411 6.67 -32.55 16.64
CA ARG A 411 7.92 -33.34 16.50
C ARG A 411 9.01 -32.60 15.73
N GLY A 412 8.73 -31.43 15.18
CA GLY A 412 9.70 -30.68 14.40
C GLY A 412 9.06 -29.82 13.32
N PHE A 413 9.63 -29.83 12.13
CA PHE A 413 9.26 -29.02 10.99
C PHE A 413 9.14 -29.89 9.73
N THR A 414 8.13 -29.62 8.94
CA THR A 414 7.92 -30.19 7.60
C THR A 414 7.76 -29.12 6.56
N SER A 415 8.46 -29.23 5.47
CA SER A 415 8.34 -28.39 4.28
C SER A 415 7.46 -29.10 3.26
N LEU A 416 6.32 -28.51 2.91
CA LEU A 416 5.36 -29.06 1.95
C LEU A 416 5.43 -28.29 0.62
N LEU A 417 5.49 -29.02 -0.50
CA LEU A 417 5.36 -28.44 -1.84
C LEU A 417 3.90 -28.08 -2.11
N VAL A 418 3.66 -26.82 -2.46
CA VAL A 418 2.35 -26.28 -2.78
C VAL A 418 2.43 -25.50 -4.10
N PRO A 419 2.30 -26.18 -5.25
CA PRO A 419 2.41 -25.54 -6.54
C PRO A 419 1.44 -24.36 -6.68
N GLY A 420 1.95 -23.21 -7.10
CA GLY A 420 1.21 -21.98 -7.28
C GLY A 420 1.07 -21.10 -6.03
N ALA A 421 1.82 -21.36 -4.96
CA ALA A 421 1.78 -20.56 -3.74
C ALA A 421 2.64 -19.29 -3.82
N GLY A 422 3.85 -19.41 -4.39
CA GLY A 422 4.81 -18.32 -4.52
C GLY A 422 4.56 -17.43 -5.73
N GLU A 423 5.08 -16.22 -5.69
CA GLU A 423 5.13 -15.33 -6.85
C GLU A 423 6.46 -15.53 -7.57
N PRO A 424 6.50 -16.13 -8.77
CA PRO A 424 7.74 -16.39 -9.46
C PRO A 424 8.41 -15.11 -9.98
N ASN A 425 7.60 -14.11 -10.33
CA ASN A 425 8.06 -12.84 -10.86
C ASN A 425 8.20 -11.81 -9.73
N PHE A 426 9.31 -11.85 -9.02
CA PHE A 426 9.56 -10.93 -7.92
C PHE A 426 10.02 -9.55 -8.41
N ASP A 427 9.60 -8.51 -7.69
CA ASP A 427 10.09 -7.16 -7.89
C ASP A 427 11.38 -6.95 -7.09
N THR A 428 12.48 -6.67 -7.78
CA THR A 428 13.80 -6.46 -7.17
C THR A 428 13.86 -5.26 -6.22
N TYR A 429 12.92 -4.30 -6.33
CA TYR A 429 12.80 -3.18 -5.40
C TYR A 429 12.15 -3.58 -4.08
N VAL A 430 11.33 -4.62 -4.07
CA VAL A 430 10.63 -5.08 -2.86
C VAL A 430 11.45 -6.14 -2.13
N ALA A 431 11.81 -7.20 -2.82
CA ALA A 431 12.66 -8.26 -2.28
C ALA A 431 13.30 -9.04 -3.44
N ASN A 432 14.59 -9.31 -3.34
CA ASN A 432 15.31 -10.13 -4.29
C ASN A 432 15.85 -11.37 -3.57
N PRO A 433 15.33 -12.58 -3.83
CA PRO A 433 15.85 -13.80 -3.24
C PRO A 433 17.32 -14.08 -3.58
N PHE A 434 17.81 -13.52 -4.67
CA PHE A 434 19.17 -13.70 -5.20
C PHE A 434 20.10 -12.51 -4.93
N GLU A 435 19.82 -11.69 -3.93
CA GLU A 435 20.63 -10.54 -3.56
C GLU A 435 22.08 -10.91 -3.25
N THR A 436 23.02 -10.15 -3.81
CA THR A 436 24.42 -10.16 -3.41
C THR A 436 24.60 -9.40 -2.09
N LYS A 437 25.72 -9.65 -1.39
CA LYS A 437 26.04 -8.91 -0.14
C LYS A 437 26.13 -7.39 -0.32
N GLY A 438 26.57 -6.92 -1.52
CA GLY A 438 26.62 -5.49 -1.85
C GLY A 438 25.21 -4.92 -2.01
N GLN A 439 24.39 -5.54 -2.85
CA GLN A 439 22.99 -5.15 -3.07
C GLN A 439 22.18 -5.12 -1.79
N ARG A 440 22.39 -6.09 -0.89
CA ARG A 440 21.72 -6.13 0.41
C ARG A 440 22.01 -4.89 1.26
N ARG A 441 23.28 -4.45 1.32
CA ARG A 441 23.66 -3.23 2.06
C ARG A 441 23.04 -1.98 1.45
N GLU A 442 23.02 -1.88 0.13
CA GLU A 442 22.38 -0.76 -0.57
C GLU A 442 20.88 -0.74 -0.34
N ASN A 443 20.21 -1.91 -0.43
CA ASN A 443 18.78 -2.05 -0.16
C ASN A 443 18.42 -1.73 1.29
N GLU A 444 19.26 -2.10 2.25
CA GLU A 444 19.06 -1.74 3.67
C GLU A 444 19.07 -0.23 3.87
N VAL A 445 20.04 0.46 3.26
CA VAL A 445 20.09 1.93 3.30
C VAL A 445 18.87 2.55 2.61
N ALA A 446 18.50 2.05 1.44
CA ALA A 446 17.33 2.52 0.70
C ALA A 446 16.04 2.33 1.52
N ARG A 447 15.83 1.16 2.13
CA ARG A 447 14.67 0.89 3.00
C ARG A 447 14.61 1.80 4.23
N LEU A 448 15.77 2.12 4.82
CA LEU A 448 15.83 3.05 5.95
C LEU A 448 15.48 4.49 5.53
N LEU A 449 15.90 4.90 4.33
CA LEU A 449 15.54 6.22 3.77
C LEU A 449 14.06 6.30 3.38
N ASP A 450 13.48 5.20 2.90
CA ASP A 450 12.07 5.08 2.52
C ASP A 450 11.14 4.76 3.69
N LYS A 451 11.66 4.76 4.93
CA LYS A 451 10.86 4.50 6.13
C LYS A 451 9.65 5.43 6.22
N LEU A 452 8.48 4.83 6.35
CA LEU A 452 7.24 5.56 6.51
C LEU A 452 6.98 5.91 7.99
N PRO A 453 6.51 7.12 8.29
CA PRO A 453 6.13 7.49 9.66
C PRO A 453 4.90 6.70 10.12
N SER A 454 4.79 6.44 11.41
CA SER A 454 3.67 5.70 12.02
C SER A 454 2.30 6.33 11.76
N GLU A 455 2.26 7.65 11.52
CA GLU A 455 1.04 8.42 11.22
C GLU A 455 0.37 8.01 9.91
N THR A 456 1.12 7.38 9.00
CA THR A 456 0.60 6.90 7.71
C THR A 456 -0.23 5.62 7.83
N ILE A 457 -0.22 4.94 8.98
CA ILE A 457 -0.99 3.72 9.22
C ILE A 457 -2.47 4.07 9.40
N GLN A 458 -3.24 3.90 8.32
CA GLN A 458 -4.67 4.21 8.25
C GLN A 458 -5.41 3.11 7.49
N LEU A 459 -6.74 3.05 7.62
CA LEU A 459 -7.56 2.06 6.91
C LEU A 459 -7.47 2.22 5.39
N ASP A 460 -7.46 3.46 4.92
CA ASP A 460 -7.36 3.81 3.51
C ASP A 460 -6.04 4.58 3.25
N PRO A 461 -4.95 3.88 2.89
CA PRO A 461 -3.67 4.51 2.61
C PRO A 461 -3.72 5.41 1.37
N ASP A 462 -4.65 5.18 0.45
CA ASP A 462 -4.84 6.02 -0.74
C ASP A 462 -5.31 7.45 -0.40
N SER A 463 -5.75 7.68 0.84
CA SER A 463 -6.07 9.03 1.33
C SER A 463 -4.81 9.87 1.56
N ILE A 464 -3.64 9.23 1.73
CA ILE A 464 -2.35 9.90 1.92
C ILE A 464 -1.92 10.49 0.57
N GLY A 465 -1.57 11.78 0.56
CA GLY A 465 -1.25 12.50 -0.68
C GLY A 465 -2.46 13.04 -1.44
N LYS A 466 -3.68 12.68 -1.07
CA LYS A 466 -4.88 13.37 -1.57
C LYS A 466 -4.99 14.72 -0.88
N VAL A 467 -5.09 15.78 -1.67
CA VAL A 467 -5.39 17.10 -1.12
C VAL A 467 -6.81 17.07 -0.55
N ARG A 468 -6.93 17.29 0.74
CA ARG A 468 -8.21 17.32 1.43
C ARG A 468 -9.07 18.42 0.80
N ALA A 469 -10.11 18.04 0.10
CA ALA A 469 -11.09 19.00 -0.40
C ALA A 469 -11.75 19.64 0.82
N VAL A 470 -11.37 20.88 1.11
CA VAL A 470 -12.00 21.64 2.21
C VAL A 470 -13.50 21.76 1.89
N PRO A 471 -14.41 21.42 2.80
CA PRO A 471 -15.83 21.56 2.59
C PRO A 471 -16.16 22.96 2.06
N LYS A 472 -17.12 23.05 1.14
CA LYS A 472 -17.49 24.33 0.50
C LYS A 472 -17.81 25.41 1.54
N GLU A 473 -18.43 25.04 2.64
CA GLU A 473 -18.77 25.93 3.76
C GLU A 473 -17.52 26.56 4.39
N VAL A 474 -16.50 25.76 4.69
CA VAL A 474 -15.24 26.24 5.27
C VAL A 474 -14.47 27.12 4.26
N GLN A 475 -14.55 26.82 2.96
CA GLN A 475 -13.96 27.68 1.92
C GLN A 475 -14.64 29.04 1.85
N ILE A 476 -15.98 29.05 1.95
CA ILE A 476 -16.79 30.26 1.98
C ILE A 476 -16.45 31.07 3.23
N GLU A 477 -16.34 30.41 4.37
CA GLU A 477 -16.02 31.07 5.65
C GLU A 477 -14.61 31.66 5.64
N ARG A 478 -13.61 30.94 5.14
CA ARG A 478 -12.25 31.46 4.95
C ARG A 478 -12.21 32.66 4.00
N ARG A 479 -13.02 32.64 2.90
CA ARG A 479 -13.13 33.77 2.00
C ARG A 479 -13.76 35.00 2.68
N LYS A 480 -14.81 34.78 3.49
CA LYS A 480 -15.43 35.86 4.28
C LYS A 480 -14.41 36.45 5.24
N GLN A 481 -13.70 35.60 6.01
CA GLN A 481 -12.65 36.05 6.93
C GLN A 481 -11.51 36.83 6.22
N ALA A 482 -11.06 36.35 5.06
CA ALA A 482 -10.04 37.05 4.28
C ALA A 482 -10.52 38.43 3.80
N VAL A 483 -11.77 38.53 3.34
CA VAL A 483 -12.38 39.81 2.92
C VAL A 483 -12.54 40.75 4.13
N ASP A 484 -12.98 40.24 5.26
CA ASP A 484 -13.14 41.05 6.48
C ASP A 484 -11.79 41.54 7.03
N ALA A 485 -10.73 40.66 6.96
CA ALA A 485 -9.37 41.05 7.29
C ALA A 485 -8.84 42.16 6.35
N GLU A 486 -9.10 42.07 5.04
CA GLU A 486 -8.73 43.12 4.07
C GLU A 486 -9.45 44.42 4.33
N LEU A 487 -10.75 44.34 4.65
CA LEU A 487 -11.55 45.55 4.99
C LEU A 487 -11.09 46.20 6.28
N SER A 488 -10.77 45.41 7.31
CA SER A 488 -10.23 45.88 8.59
C SER A 488 -8.85 46.53 8.41
N ALA A 489 -7.97 45.91 7.63
CA ALA A 489 -6.65 46.44 7.30
C ALA A 489 -6.77 47.79 6.54
N ARG A 490 -7.73 47.89 5.59
CA ARG A 490 -8.00 49.15 4.88
C ARG A 490 -8.57 50.22 5.80
N LYS A 491 -9.43 49.88 6.77
CA LYS A 491 -9.93 50.83 7.78
C LYS A 491 -8.78 51.34 8.65
N GLN A 492 -7.95 50.44 9.17
CA GLN A 492 -6.77 50.85 9.96
C GLN A 492 -5.79 51.71 9.16
N GLN A 493 -5.55 51.40 7.89
CA GLN A 493 -4.72 52.22 7.04
C GLN A 493 -5.32 53.62 6.80
N ARG A 494 -6.66 53.73 6.69
CA ARG A 494 -7.34 55.02 6.61
C ARG A 494 -7.22 55.82 7.90
N GLU A 495 -7.47 55.21 9.05
CA GLU A 495 -7.32 55.81 10.37
C GLU A 495 -5.88 56.28 10.61
N LYS A 496 -4.87 55.44 10.35
CA LYS A 496 -3.46 55.85 10.42
C LYS A 496 -3.10 56.99 9.48
N ASN A 497 -3.72 57.07 8.29
CA ASN A 497 -3.52 58.19 7.38
C ASN A 497 -4.25 59.44 7.83
N GLU A 498 -5.41 59.34 8.48
CA GLU A 498 -6.13 60.44 9.11
C GLU A 498 -5.41 60.96 10.35
N GLU A 499 -4.87 60.09 11.20
CA GLU A 499 -4.02 60.48 12.33
C GLU A 499 -2.73 61.15 11.88
N LYS A 500 -2.08 60.64 10.84
CA LYS A 500 -0.90 61.28 10.24
C LYS A 500 -1.24 62.66 9.67
N THR A 501 -2.48 62.89 9.19
CA THR A 501 -2.93 64.21 8.74
C THR A 501 -3.35 65.13 9.89
N LYS A 502 -3.77 64.58 11.05
CA LYS A 502 -4.09 65.34 12.25
C LYS A 502 -2.83 65.81 13.03
N MET A 503 -1.78 64.99 13.04
CA MET A 503 -0.54 65.23 13.78
C MET A 503 0.45 66.16 13.09
N LYS A 504 0.35 66.45 11.80
CA LYS A 504 1.22 67.40 11.10
C LYS A 504 0.67 68.81 11.19
N GLY A 505 1.34 69.59 12.08
CA GLY A 505 1.01 70.97 12.42
C GLY A 505 0.82 71.93 11.26
N LYS A 506 0.12 72.96 11.59
CA LYS A 506 -0.23 74.21 10.95
C LYS A 506 0.22 74.41 9.50
N ASN A 507 -0.79 74.50 8.59
CA ASN A 507 -0.76 75.28 7.34
C ASN A 507 0.40 75.00 6.34
N LYS A 508 0.59 73.77 5.90
CA LYS A 508 1.31 73.54 4.64
C LYS A 508 0.40 73.91 3.46
N THR A 509 0.93 74.63 2.47
CA THR A 509 0.25 75.04 1.22
C THR A 509 -0.43 73.85 0.51
N SER A 510 0.11 72.69 0.54
CA SER A 510 -0.48 71.45 0.02
C SER A 510 -1.76 71.01 0.75
N LYS A 511 -1.91 71.35 2.06
CA LYS A 511 -3.11 71.03 2.83
C LYS A 511 -4.24 71.98 2.57
N ARG A 512 -3.90 73.25 2.29
CA ARG A 512 -4.86 74.31 1.84
C ARG A 512 -5.36 73.99 0.44
N TYR A 513 -4.50 73.54 -0.45
CA TYR A 513 -4.86 73.16 -1.81
C TYR A 513 -5.75 71.88 -1.81
N ARG A 514 -5.46 70.88 -1.03
CA ARG A 514 -6.33 69.72 -0.87
C ARG A 514 -7.67 70.02 -0.23
N LYS A 515 -7.73 70.97 0.71
CA LYS A 515 -8.98 71.39 1.34
C LYS A 515 -9.85 72.22 0.35
N LYS A 516 -9.23 73.01 -0.51
CA LYS A 516 -9.91 73.67 -1.61
C LYS A 516 -10.44 72.72 -2.67
N GLN A 517 -9.68 71.70 -3.01
CA GLN A 517 -10.14 70.68 -3.94
C GLN A 517 -11.27 69.79 -3.40
N LEU A 518 -11.41 69.68 -2.09
CA LEU A 518 -12.53 68.96 -1.48
C LEU A 518 -13.87 69.69 -1.62
N ASN A 519 -13.85 70.97 -1.81
CA ASN A 519 -15.04 71.77 -1.91
C ASN A 519 -15.39 72.20 -3.37
N VAL A 520 -14.63 71.68 -4.37
CA VAL A 520 -14.90 71.86 -5.78
C VAL A 520 -15.66 70.63 -6.28
N ILE A 521 -16.86 70.89 -6.82
CA ILE A 521 -17.62 69.87 -7.55
C ILE A 521 -16.88 69.67 -8.88
N ASP A 522 -16.11 68.57 -8.94
CA ASP A 522 -15.34 68.22 -10.12
C ASP A 522 -15.94 66.90 -10.65
N ASP A 523 -16.45 66.91 -11.87
CA ASP A 523 -17.10 65.76 -12.51
C ASP A 523 -16.22 64.52 -12.50
N LYS A 524 -14.89 64.69 -12.60
CA LYS A 524 -13.92 63.61 -12.46
C LYS A 524 -13.86 63.01 -11.05
N LYS A 525 -14.19 63.82 -10.04
CA LYS A 525 -14.25 63.32 -8.63
C LYS A 525 -15.56 62.63 -8.35
N LEU A 526 -16.68 63.17 -8.87
CA LEU A 526 -17.98 62.50 -8.81
C LEU A 526 -17.91 61.11 -9.46
N ALA A 527 -17.39 61.03 -10.68
CA ALA A 527 -17.20 59.76 -11.38
C ALA A 527 -16.29 58.78 -10.63
N LYS A 528 -15.23 59.25 -9.93
CA LYS A 528 -14.40 58.40 -9.06
C LYS A 528 -15.11 57.93 -7.80
N MET A 529 -15.97 58.75 -7.22
CA MET A 529 -16.74 58.37 -6.03
C MET A 529 -17.86 57.41 -6.40
N GLU A 530 -18.53 57.62 -7.54
CA GLU A 530 -19.52 56.69 -8.08
C GLU A 530 -18.90 55.34 -8.46
N ALA A 531 -17.76 55.31 -9.14
CA ALA A 531 -17.05 54.10 -9.45
C ALA A 531 -16.57 53.36 -8.17
N LYS A 532 -16.29 54.09 -7.08
CA LYS A 532 -15.93 53.49 -5.79
C LYS A 532 -17.14 52.93 -5.07
N ARG A 533 -18.29 53.63 -5.15
CA ARG A 533 -19.56 53.17 -4.59
C ARG A 533 -20.06 51.91 -5.32
N MET A 534 -19.99 51.88 -6.64
CA MET A 534 -20.31 50.72 -7.47
C MET A 534 -19.39 49.51 -7.17
N ARG A 535 -18.10 49.74 -6.88
CA ARG A 535 -17.20 48.68 -6.42
C ARG A 535 -17.56 48.15 -5.03
N GLU A 536 -17.97 49.04 -4.12
CA GLU A 536 -18.41 48.64 -2.77
C GLU A 536 -19.75 47.90 -2.85
N GLU A 537 -20.66 48.29 -3.71
CA GLU A 537 -21.93 47.61 -4.00
C GLU A 537 -21.71 46.25 -4.67
N ALA A 538 -20.81 46.11 -5.64
CA ALA A 538 -20.44 44.83 -6.26
C ALA A 538 -19.74 43.86 -5.29
N ILE A 539 -19.05 44.36 -4.29
CA ILE A 539 -18.46 43.55 -3.20
C ILE A 539 -19.55 43.08 -2.24
N THR A 540 -20.56 43.95 -1.96
CA THR A 540 -21.70 43.58 -1.11
C THR A 540 -22.66 42.63 -1.81
N GLU A 541 -22.89 42.76 -3.11
CA GLU A 541 -23.65 41.82 -3.93
C GLU A 541 -22.95 40.45 -4.02
N LYS A 542 -21.65 40.41 -4.24
CA LYS A 542 -20.87 39.16 -4.12
C LYS A 542 -20.92 38.54 -2.72
N ARG A 543 -21.08 39.36 -1.69
CA ARG A 543 -21.28 38.94 -0.30
C ARG A 543 -22.70 38.40 -0.07
N GLY A 544 -23.71 38.95 -0.70
CA GLY A 544 -25.10 38.48 -0.67
C GLY A 544 -25.31 37.17 -1.42
N HIS A 545 -24.66 36.97 -2.57
CA HIS A 545 -24.72 35.72 -3.34
C HIS A 545 -24.01 34.53 -2.68
N VAL A 546 -23.13 34.80 -1.73
CA VAL A 546 -22.47 33.74 -0.94
C VAL A 546 -23.30 33.30 0.27
N ALA A 547 -24.39 34.02 0.59
CA ALA A 547 -25.20 33.80 1.79
C ALA A 547 -26.50 33.02 1.57
N ALA A 548 -26.83 32.60 0.34
CA ALA A 548 -28.02 31.78 0.07
C ALA A 548 -27.63 30.42 -0.50
N PRO A 549 -27.68 29.33 0.32
CA PRO A 549 -27.65 27.97 -0.20
C PRO A 549 -29.10 27.53 -0.45
N GLY A 550 -29.46 27.38 -1.69
CA GLY A 550 -30.66 26.66 -2.07
C GLY A 550 -31.52 27.38 -3.10
N GLU A 551 -31.08 27.25 -4.34
CA GLU A 551 -32.02 27.13 -5.47
C GLU A 551 -31.23 26.57 -6.67
N SER A 552 -31.59 25.37 -7.03
CA SER A 552 -31.25 24.74 -8.28
C SER A 552 -32.11 25.37 -9.38
N ALA A 553 -31.50 26.12 -10.27
CA ALA A 553 -32.08 26.33 -11.59
C ALA A 553 -31.00 26.85 -12.52
N GLY A 554 -30.88 26.19 -13.66
CA GLY A 554 -30.06 26.65 -14.75
C GLY A 554 -30.47 28.04 -15.19
N ALA A 555 -29.50 28.92 -15.24
CA ALA A 555 -29.63 30.17 -15.96
C ALA A 555 -28.29 30.54 -16.56
N ALA A 556 -28.34 30.79 -17.83
CA ALA A 556 -27.28 31.23 -18.71
C ALA A 556 -26.44 32.36 -18.09
N SER A 557 -25.12 32.27 -18.28
CA SER A 557 -24.17 33.32 -17.95
C SER A 557 -24.46 34.54 -18.81
N THR A 558 -25.16 35.52 -18.25
CA THR A 558 -25.12 36.87 -18.75
C THR A 558 -23.98 37.61 -18.06
N ALA A 559 -22.91 37.85 -18.81
CA ALA A 559 -21.85 38.73 -18.38
C ALA A 559 -22.47 40.11 -18.03
N PRO A 560 -22.03 40.80 -16.97
CA PRO A 560 -22.56 42.12 -16.63
C PRO A 560 -22.24 43.09 -17.76
N VAL A 561 -23.29 43.59 -18.41
CA VAL A 561 -23.19 44.63 -19.42
C VAL A 561 -22.68 45.89 -18.72
N ALA A 562 -21.56 46.41 -19.17
CA ALA A 562 -21.01 47.66 -18.66
C ALA A 562 -21.99 48.82 -18.94
N PRO A 563 -22.30 49.70 -17.97
CA PRO A 563 -23.15 50.84 -18.20
C PRO A 563 -22.56 51.73 -19.30
N GLU A 564 -23.44 52.28 -20.15
CA GLU A 564 -23.08 53.00 -21.38
C GLU A 564 -22.16 54.21 -21.20
N ASN A 565 -21.99 54.72 -19.99
CA ASN A 565 -21.21 55.91 -19.68
C ASN A 565 -19.76 55.67 -19.20
N VAL A 566 -19.24 54.48 -19.38
CA VAL A 566 -17.86 54.16 -18.98
C VAL A 566 -16.92 54.32 -20.19
N SER A 567 -15.85 55.10 -20.02
CA SER A 567 -14.84 55.30 -21.07
C SER A 567 -14.25 54.00 -21.59
N LYS A 568 -13.93 53.95 -22.89
CA LYS A 568 -13.43 52.77 -23.62
C LYS A 568 -12.24 52.06 -22.92
N ALA A 569 -11.44 52.82 -22.15
CA ALA A 569 -10.29 52.29 -21.40
C ALA A 569 -10.69 51.50 -20.15
N LEU A 570 -11.85 51.77 -19.56
CA LEU A 570 -12.33 51.10 -18.35
C LEU A 570 -13.19 49.84 -18.65
N ARG A 571 -13.69 49.70 -19.89
CA ARG A 571 -14.45 48.49 -20.32
C ARG A 571 -13.64 47.20 -20.29
N ARG A 572 -12.31 47.29 -20.34
CA ARG A 572 -11.42 46.12 -20.24
C ARG A 572 -11.41 45.46 -18.86
N PHE A 573 -11.89 46.11 -17.82
CA PHE A 573 -11.96 45.59 -16.45
C PHE A 573 -13.29 44.91 -16.09
N TYR A 574 -14.24 44.91 -17.03
CA TYR A 574 -15.57 44.29 -16.88
C TYR A 574 -15.74 43.01 -17.70
N LYS A 575 -14.63 42.48 -18.23
CA LYS A 575 -14.62 41.15 -18.88
C LYS A 575 -14.27 40.03 -17.91
#